data_33085dda968214358b689a7e589559a6
#
_entry.id   33085dda968214358b689a7e589559a6
#
_cell.length_a   1.000
_cell.length_b   1.000
_cell.length_c   1.000
_cell.angle_alpha   90.00
_cell.angle_beta   90.00
_cell.angle_gamma   90.00
#
_symmetry.space_group_name_H-M   'P 1'
#
loop_
_entity.id
_entity.type
_entity.pdbx_description
1 polymer ?
#
loop_
_entity_poly.entity_id
_entity_poly.type
_entity_poly.pdbx_seq_one_letter_code
_entity_poly.pdbx_strand_id
1 'polypeptide(L)'
;QETGQQSSDQVTNRLQVVSAVGEDINSDSVGSVRITVKQAPGANNIDLSTTTLQFVHSSGSTDLTFGSYEAADATGNATNFNVTDVQDEDGSVGADGVVLNDPADRAQIVLNTSAIVDTSDGFAEGDTATIQINTQSGGTTELRLVVPETLSGSSAVNLN
;
A
#
# COMPACT_ATOMS: atom_id res chain seq x y z
N GLN A 1 -5.87 26.54 19.83
CA GLN A 1 -5.71 26.89 18.41
C GLN A 1 -4.58 26.12 17.75
N GLU A 2 -3.42 26.00 18.40
CA GLU A 2 -2.33 25.18 17.88
C GLU A 2 -2.74 23.69 17.76
N THR A 3 -3.48 23.20 18.74
CA THR A 3 -3.96 21.82 18.74
C THR A 3 -4.92 21.56 17.58
N GLY A 4 -5.82 22.50 17.28
CA GLY A 4 -6.76 22.36 16.16
C GLY A 4 -6.06 22.38 14.80
N GLN A 5 -5.08 23.26 14.62
CA GLN A 5 -4.31 23.33 13.39
C GLN A 5 -3.44 22.09 13.19
N GLN A 6 -2.81 21.61 14.24
CA GLN A 6 -2.00 20.38 14.19
C GLN A 6 -2.86 19.16 13.83
N SER A 7 -4.06 19.06 14.38
CA SER A 7 -5.00 17.98 14.02
C SER A 7 -5.44 18.09 12.56
N SER A 8 -5.66 19.29 12.04
CA SER A 8 -6.00 19.52 10.64
C SER A 8 -4.87 19.10 9.71
N ASP A 9 -3.61 19.42 10.05
CA ASP A 9 -2.45 19.02 9.27
C ASP A 9 -2.31 17.49 9.24
N GLN A 10 -2.52 16.81 10.36
CA GLN A 10 -2.48 15.34 10.42
C GLN A 10 -3.58 14.69 9.57
N VAL A 11 -4.76 15.30 9.52
CA VAL A 11 -5.87 14.77 8.70
C VAL A 11 -5.64 15.02 7.22
N THR A 12 -5.06 16.16 6.85
CA THR A 12 -4.86 16.52 5.44
C THR A 12 -3.61 15.90 4.82
N ASN A 13 -2.53 15.74 5.60
CA ASN A 13 -1.25 15.22 5.10
C ASN A 13 -1.20 13.69 5.11
N ARG A 14 -2.19 13.06 4.53
CA ARG A 14 -2.29 11.60 4.46
C ARG A 14 -2.51 11.13 3.03
N LEU A 15 -2.27 9.84 2.83
CA LEU A 15 -2.59 9.17 1.59
C LEU A 15 -4.09 8.86 1.53
N GLN A 16 -4.60 8.86 0.32
CA GLN A 16 -5.92 8.32 0.01
C GLN A 16 -5.75 7.07 -0.84
N VAL A 17 -6.39 5.97 -0.42
CA VAL A 17 -6.38 4.73 -1.19
C VAL A 17 -7.43 4.82 -2.29
N VAL A 18 -7.00 4.58 -3.52
CA VAL A 18 -7.87 4.53 -4.69
C VAL A 18 -8.41 3.13 -4.90
N SER A 19 -7.54 2.13 -4.80
CA SER A 19 -7.91 0.72 -4.97
C SER A 19 -6.88 -0.19 -4.33
N ALA A 20 -7.28 -1.42 -4.05
CA ALA A 20 -6.37 -2.48 -3.63
C ALA A 20 -6.74 -3.75 -4.40
N VAL A 21 -5.76 -4.33 -5.08
CA VAL A 21 -5.94 -5.49 -5.97
C VAL A 21 -4.95 -6.57 -5.55
N GLY A 22 -5.44 -7.81 -5.45
CA GLY A 22 -4.61 -8.99 -5.25
C GLY A 22 -4.23 -9.59 -6.59
N GLU A 23 -2.98 -9.96 -6.74
CA GLU A 23 -2.42 -10.60 -7.93
C GLU A 23 -1.59 -11.83 -7.52
N ASP A 24 -0.94 -12.45 -8.50
CA ASP A 24 -0.15 -13.68 -8.31
C ASP A 24 -0.96 -14.77 -7.58
N ILE A 25 -2.16 -15.00 -8.10
CA ILE A 25 -3.09 -15.94 -7.47
C ILE A 25 -2.65 -17.35 -7.75
N ASN A 26 -2.40 -18.10 -6.68
CA ASN A 26 -2.05 -19.51 -6.71
C ASN A 26 -3.19 -20.31 -6.09
N SER A 27 -3.96 -21.00 -6.93
CA SER A 27 -5.08 -21.85 -6.50
C SER A 27 -6.05 -21.14 -5.55
N ASP A 28 -5.67 -20.93 -4.31
CA ASP A 28 -6.52 -20.45 -3.22
C ASP A 28 -5.89 -19.31 -2.40
N SER A 29 -4.78 -18.72 -2.89
CA SER A 29 -4.12 -17.63 -2.16
C SER A 29 -3.66 -16.52 -3.09
N VAL A 30 -3.52 -15.32 -2.50
CA VAL A 30 -3.02 -14.12 -3.16
C VAL A 30 -1.54 -13.95 -2.83
N GLY A 31 -0.71 -13.89 -3.86
CA GLY A 31 0.75 -13.78 -3.69
C GLY A 31 1.26 -12.36 -3.58
N SER A 32 0.57 -11.39 -4.17
CA SER A 32 0.94 -9.99 -4.07
C SER A 32 -0.29 -9.08 -3.99
N VAL A 33 -0.11 -7.91 -3.38
CA VAL A 33 -1.17 -6.90 -3.28
C VAL A 33 -0.62 -5.58 -3.81
N ARG A 34 -1.40 -4.95 -4.69
CA ARG A 34 -1.10 -3.62 -5.23
C ARG A 34 -2.12 -2.62 -4.69
N ILE A 35 -1.64 -1.62 -3.97
CA ILE A 35 -2.46 -0.57 -3.39
C ILE A 35 -2.18 0.72 -4.14
N THR A 36 -3.16 1.20 -4.91
CA THR A 36 -3.04 2.49 -5.61
C THR A 36 -3.37 3.61 -4.64
N VAL A 37 -2.47 4.55 -4.51
CA VAL A 37 -2.58 5.66 -3.57
C VAL A 37 -2.39 6.99 -4.28
N LYS A 38 -2.95 8.03 -3.68
CA LYS A 38 -2.77 9.43 -4.09
C LYS A 38 -2.71 10.32 -2.85
N GLN A 39 -2.35 11.58 -3.05
CA GLN A 39 -2.49 12.57 -1.99
C GLN A 39 -3.97 12.76 -1.64
N ALA A 40 -4.28 12.88 -0.36
CA ALA A 40 -5.59 13.35 0.07
C ALA A 40 -5.77 14.83 -0.35
N PRO A 41 -7.01 15.27 -0.61
CA PRO A 41 -7.24 16.67 -0.97
C PRO A 41 -6.65 17.62 0.07
N GLY A 42 -5.87 18.60 -0.40
CA GLY A 42 -5.20 19.58 0.47
C GLY A 42 -3.92 19.11 1.13
N ALA A 43 -3.48 17.88 0.88
CA ALA A 43 -2.23 17.37 1.43
C ALA A 43 -1.01 18.05 0.81
N ASN A 44 0.04 18.21 1.60
CA ASN A 44 1.37 18.56 1.10
C ASN A 44 2.02 17.36 0.42
N ASN A 45 3.21 17.56 -0.13
CA ASN A 45 3.97 16.47 -0.75
C ASN A 45 4.15 15.31 0.22
N ILE A 46 3.96 14.10 -0.29
CA ILE A 46 4.11 12.88 0.50
C ILE A 46 5.24 12.04 -0.09
N ASP A 47 6.28 11.85 0.71
CA ASP A 47 7.42 11.01 0.34
C ASP A 47 7.16 9.57 0.77
N LEU A 48 6.97 8.69 -0.21
CA LEU A 48 6.69 7.28 0.05
C LEU A 48 7.91 6.54 0.60
N SER A 49 9.12 7.06 0.39
CA SER A 49 10.33 6.45 0.94
C SER A 49 10.43 6.58 2.46
N THR A 50 9.71 7.51 3.05
CA THR A 50 9.65 7.72 4.51
C THR A 50 8.37 7.19 5.13
N THR A 51 7.49 6.62 4.33
CA THR A 51 6.22 6.06 4.75
C THR A 51 6.43 4.66 5.31
N THR A 52 5.71 4.30 6.35
CA THR A 52 5.73 2.96 6.94
C THR A 52 4.35 2.33 6.87
N LEU A 53 4.31 1.02 6.74
CA LEU A 53 3.08 0.25 6.73
C LEU A 53 3.11 -0.76 7.87
N GLN A 54 1.96 -0.98 8.50
CA GLN A 54 1.76 -2.12 9.38
C GLN A 54 0.72 -3.04 8.74
N PHE A 55 1.11 -4.28 8.47
CA PHE A 55 0.24 -5.32 7.93
C PHE A 55 -0.19 -6.23 9.07
N VAL A 56 -1.48 -6.26 9.38
CA VAL A 56 -2.05 -7.05 10.46
C VAL A 56 -2.92 -8.15 9.87
N HIS A 57 -2.54 -9.39 10.13
CA HIS A 57 -3.23 -10.60 9.68
C HIS A 57 -3.46 -11.52 10.88
N SER A 58 -4.31 -12.53 10.75
CA SER A 58 -4.58 -13.49 11.82
C SER A 58 -3.32 -14.23 12.30
N SER A 59 -2.30 -14.35 11.44
CA SER A 59 -1.01 -14.95 11.78
C SER A 59 -0.08 -14.02 12.57
N GLY A 60 -0.39 -12.73 12.66
CA GLY A 60 0.44 -11.74 13.36
C GLY A 60 0.48 -10.41 12.64
N SER A 61 1.35 -9.52 13.08
CA SER A 61 1.56 -8.22 12.46
C SER A 61 2.99 -8.06 11.99
N THR A 62 3.17 -7.35 10.89
CA THR A 62 4.48 -7.09 10.28
C THR A 62 4.57 -5.61 9.93
N ASP A 63 5.67 -4.98 10.32
CA ASP A 63 5.97 -3.61 9.92
C ASP A 63 6.79 -3.63 8.64
N LEU A 64 6.40 -2.82 7.67
CA LEU A 64 7.03 -2.72 6.37
C LEU A 64 7.57 -1.31 6.15
N THR A 65 8.75 -1.23 5.59
CA THR A 65 9.36 0.03 5.18
C THR A 65 9.61 0.03 3.68
N PHE A 66 9.88 1.20 3.12
CA PHE A 66 10.18 1.31 1.69
C PHE A 66 11.43 0.52 1.33
N GLY A 67 11.33 -0.28 0.27
CA GLY A 67 12.44 -1.06 -0.28
C GLY A 67 13.05 -0.37 -1.49
N SER A 68 12.30 -0.28 -2.59
CA SER A 68 12.78 0.31 -3.84
C SER A 68 11.64 0.81 -4.71
N TYR A 69 11.97 1.67 -5.67
CA TYR A 69 11.11 1.94 -6.82
C TYR A 69 11.38 0.90 -7.90
N GLU A 70 10.32 0.34 -8.43
CA GLU A 70 10.41 -0.64 -9.51
C GLU A 70 9.43 -0.26 -10.62
N ALA A 71 9.90 -0.26 -11.85
CA ALA A 71 9.11 0.19 -13.01
C ALA A 71 7.96 -0.77 -13.39
N ALA A 72 8.01 -2.01 -12.94
CA ALA A 72 6.96 -3.03 -13.19
C ALA A 72 7.10 -4.15 -12.15
N ASP A 73 6.24 -5.02 -12.06
CA ASP A 73 6.10 -6.33 -11.41
C ASP A 73 6.98 -6.74 -10.20
N ALA A 74 7.95 -5.94 -9.78
CA ALA A 74 8.79 -6.33 -8.65
C ALA A 74 8.03 -6.12 -7.34
N THR A 75 7.77 -7.21 -6.66
CA THR A 75 7.17 -7.19 -5.32
C THR A 75 8.23 -6.99 -4.25
N GLY A 76 7.83 -6.41 -3.12
CA GLY A 76 8.71 -6.29 -1.97
C GLY A 76 9.07 -7.66 -1.36
N ASN A 77 9.56 -7.64 -0.15
CA ASN A 77 9.87 -8.85 0.61
C ASN A 77 9.10 -8.88 1.94
N ALA A 78 9.50 -9.72 2.86
CA ALA A 78 8.81 -9.88 4.15
C ALA A 78 8.84 -8.63 5.04
N THR A 79 9.74 -7.67 4.78
CA THR A 79 9.94 -6.48 5.63
C THR A 79 9.87 -5.17 4.84
N ASN A 80 9.76 -5.22 3.51
CA ASN A 80 9.75 -4.04 2.66
C ASN A 80 8.60 -4.09 1.66
N PHE A 81 8.09 -2.92 1.33
CA PHE A 81 7.21 -2.73 0.18
C PHE A 81 7.98 -2.01 -0.93
N ASN A 82 7.55 -2.22 -2.17
CA ASN A 82 8.07 -1.48 -3.31
C ASN A 82 7.02 -0.48 -3.79
N VAL A 83 7.48 0.50 -4.57
CA VAL A 83 6.62 1.53 -5.16
C VAL A 83 6.81 1.52 -6.66
N THR A 84 5.73 1.63 -7.40
CA THR A 84 5.73 1.86 -8.85
C THR A 84 4.85 3.07 -9.17
N ASP A 85 5.16 3.77 -10.24
CA ASP A 85 4.31 4.86 -10.73
C ASP A 85 3.11 4.33 -11.53
N VAL A 86 2.00 5.02 -11.43
CA VAL A 86 0.80 4.75 -12.25
C VAL A 86 0.50 5.96 -13.12
N GLN A 87 0.55 7.14 -12.53
CA GLN A 87 0.35 8.41 -13.22
C GLN A 87 1.24 9.45 -12.56
N ASP A 88 2.16 10.01 -13.32
CA ASP A 88 3.12 10.98 -12.81
C ASP A 88 3.71 11.73 -14.00
N GLU A 89 3.34 13.01 -14.16
CA GLU A 89 3.76 13.81 -15.31
C GLU A 89 5.15 14.40 -15.18
N ASP A 90 5.61 14.61 -13.94
CA ASP A 90 6.89 15.31 -13.71
C ASP A 90 8.03 14.40 -13.24
N GLY A 91 7.78 13.09 -13.14
CA GLY A 91 8.82 12.13 -12.74
C GLY A 91 9.14 12.16 -11.25
N SER A 92 8.25 12.69 -10.42
CA SER A 92 8.45 12.74 -8.96
C SER A 92 8.33 11.36 -8.29
N VAL A 93 7.68 10.41 -8.96
CA VAL A 93 7.60 9.01 -8.54
C VAL A 93 8.43 8.18 -9.53
N GLY A 94 9.66 7.93 -9.20
CA GLY A 94 10.61 7.24 -10.09
C GLY A 94 11.86 6.79 -9.36
N ALA A 95 12.88 6.48 -10.15
CA ALA A 95 14.16 5.97 -9.63
C ALA A 95 14.89 6.97 -8.72
N ASP A 96 14.69 8.26 -8.94
CA ASP A 96 15.35 9.32 -8.17
C ASP A 96 14.58 9.78 -6.93
N GLY A 97 13.37 9.28 -6.75
CA GLY A 97 12.54 9.60 -5.60
C GLY A 97 11.10 9.13 -5.81
N VAL A 98 10.37 8.93 -4.73
CA VAL A 98 9.00 8.42 -4.77
C VAL A 98 8.08 9.40 -4.03
N VAL A 99 7.93 10.60 -4.57
CA VAL A 99 7.20 11.70 -3.94
C VAL A 99 5.92 11.99 -4.71
N LEU A 100 4.79 11.94 -4.02
CA LEU A 100 3.52 12.42 -4.53
C LEU A 100 3.48 13.93 -4.30
N ASN A 101 3.66 14.71 -5.37
CA ASN A 101 3.75 16.17 -5.28
C ASN A 101 2.62 16.89 -6.02
N ASP A 102 1.75 16.17 -6.68
CA ASP A 102 0.63 16.71 -7.45
C ASP A 102 -0.65 15.91 -7.14
N PRO A 103 -1.81 16.56 -7.00
CA PRO A 103 -3.07 15.82 -6.77
C PRO A 103 -3.42 14.81 -7.86
N ALA A 104 -2.87 14.95 -9.06
CA ALA A 104 -3.06 14.00 -10.15
C ALA A 104 -2.16 12.77 -10.06
N ASP A 105 -1.09 12.82 -9.27
CA ASP A 105 -0.16 11.71 -9.14
C ASP A 105 -0.81 10.48 -8.52
N ARG A 106 -0.48 9.33 -9.09
CA ARG A 106 -0.91 8.01 -8.61
C ARG A 106 0.29 7.11 -8.54
N ALA A 107 0.48 6.45 -7.42
CA ALA A 107 1.51 5.45 -7.24
C ALA A 107 0.90 4.16 -6.71
N GLN A 108 1.56 3.04 -6.93
CA GLN A 108 1.18 1.78 -6.32
C GLN A 108 2.22 1.37 -5.28
N ILE A 109 1.72 0.99 -4.12
CA ILE A 109 2.49 0.29 -3.10
C ILE A 109 2.30 -1.20 -3.36
N VAL A 110 3.38 -1.92 -3.56
CA VAL A 110 3.36 -3.33 -3.93
C VAL A 110 3.88 -4.17 -2.77
N LEU A 111 3.04 -5.07 -2.29
CA LEU A 111 3.32 -5.95 -1.15
C LEU A 111 3.48 -7.39 -1.64
N ASN A 112 4.48 -8.09 -1.09
CA ASN A 112 4.62 -9.53 -1.31
C ASN A 112 3.95 -10.28 -0.16
N THR A 113 2.67 -10.59 -0.32
CA THR A 113 1.89 -11.26 0.72
C THR A 113 2.35 -12.68 0.96
N SER A 114 2.91 -13.34 -0.06
CA SER A 114 3.52 -14.67 0.11
C SER A 114 4.71 -14.67 1.07
N ALA A 115 5.44 -13.56 1.13
CA ALA A 115 6.57 -13.42 2.04
C ALA A 115 6.16 -12.86 3.41
N ILE A 116 5.15 -12.00 3.44
CA ILE A 116 4.68 -11.32 4.65
C ILE A 116 3.87 -12.27 5.54
N VAL A 117 2.97 -13.04 4.93
CA VAL A 117 2.13 -14.02 5.64
C VAL A 117 2.87 -15.35 5.67
N ASP A 118 3.58 -15.59 6.75
CA ASP A 118 4.41 -16.78 6.94
C ASP A 118 3.57 -17.97 7.42
N THR A 119 2.64 -18.38 6.58
CA THR A 119 1.84 -19.59 6.80
C THR A 119 1.82 -20.41 5.52
N SER A 120 1.53 -21.70 5.65
CA SER A 120 1.47 -22.60 4.50
C SER A 120 0.40 -22.20 3.48
N ASP A 121 -0.61 -21.47 3.92
CA ASP A 121 -1.75 -21.08 3.09
C ASP A 121 -1.62 -19.64 2.54
N GLY A 122 -0.60 -18.89 2.99
CA GLY A 122 -0.39 -17.52 2.55
C GLY A 122 -1.57 -16.60 2.88
N PHE A 123 -1.86 -15.64 2.00
CA PHE A 123 -3.02 -14.76 2.10
C PHE A 123 -4.18 -15.42 1.35
N ALA A 124 -4.92 -16.28 2.04
CA ALA A 124 -5.80 -17.27 1.46
C ALA A 124 -7.22 -16.75 1.24
N GLU A 125 -8.00 -17.51 0.47
CA GLU A 125 -9.43 -17.26 0.27
C GLU A 125 -10.14 -17.03 1.60
N GLY A 126 -10.97 -15.98 1.66
CA GLY A 126 -11.74 -15.61 2.84
C GLY A 126 -10.95 -14.89 3.94
N ASP A 127 -9.64 -14.77 3.80
CA ASP A 127 -8.80 -14.07 4.77
C ASP A 127 -9.04 -12.57 4.75
N THR A 128 -8.77 -11.93 5.87
CA THR A 128 -8.80 -10.47 6.01
C THR A 128 -7.48 -9.99 6.59
N ALA A 129 -7.11 -8.78 6.22
CA ALA A 129 -5.97 -8.09 6.80
C ALA A 129 -6.29 -6.61 6.93
N THR A 130 -5.63 -5.95 7.88
CA THR A 130 -5.71 -4.50 8.03
C THR A 130 -4.33 -3.93 7.76
N ILE A 131 -4.27 -2.91 6.92
CA ILE A 131 -3.05 -2.17 6.63
C ILE A 131 -3.20 -0.77 7.20
N GLN A 132 -2.23 -0.36 8.01
CA GLN A 132 -2.13 1.01 8.48
C GLN A 132 -0.95 1.67 7.79
N ILE A 133 -1.21 2.75 7.06
CA ILE A 133 -0.19 3.49 6.32
C ILE A 133 0.09 4.78 7.09
N ASN A 134 1.34 4.95 7.51
CA ASN A 134 1.75 6.12 8.30
C ASN A 134 2.74 6.94 7.49
N THR A 135 2.40 8.20 7.23
CA THR A 135 3.29 9.14 6.56
C THR A 135 4.19 9.84 7.58
N GLN A 136 5.33 10.36 7.13
CA GLN A 136 6.28 11.07 8.00
C GLN A 136 5.65 12.30 8.66
N SER A 137 4.71 12.95 7.99
CA SER A 137 4.01 14.12 8.53
C SER A 137 2.97 13.79 9.59
N GLY A 138 2.80 12.51 9.94
CA GLY A 138 1.88 12.05 10.99
C GLY A 138 0.50 11.63 10.49
N GLY A 139 0.24 11.74 9.18
CA GLY A 139 -1.01 11.26 8.60
C GLY A 139 -1.08 9.73 8.64
N THR A 140 -2.25 9.19 9.01
CA THR A 140 -2.50 7.77 9.07
C THR A 140 -3.69 7.41 8.20
N THR A 141 -3.53 6.38 7.38
CA THR A 141 -4.61 5.81 6.56
C THR A 141 -4.75 4.34 6.91
N GLU A 142 -5.96 3.91 7.20
CA GLU A 142 -6.26 2.52 7.48
C GLU A 142 -7.04 1.91 6.32
N LEU A 143 -6.64 0.72 5.90
CA LEU A 143 -7.24 -0.01 4.81
C LEU A 143 -7.50 -1.43 5.25
N ARG A 144 -8.72 -1.92 5.06
CA ARG A 144 -9.06 -3.32 5.28
C ARG A 144 -9.06 -4.06 3.96
N LEU A 145 -8.32 -5.16 3.90
CA LEU A 145 -8.29 -6.08 2.75
C LEU A 145 -9.13 -7.30 3.07
N VAL A 146 -9.94 -7.72 2.10
CA VAL A 146 -10.75 -8.93 2.19
C VAL A 146 -10.50 -9.76 0.94
N VAL A 147 -9.98 -10.97 1.11
CA VAL A 147 -9.80 -11.91 0.00
C VAL A 147 -11.14 -12.57 -0.28
N PRO A 148 -11.62 -12.57 -1.54
CA PRO A 148 -12.85 -13.29 -1.88
C PRO A 148 -12.78 -14.76 -1.49
N GLU A 149 -13.91 -15.36 -1.22
CA GLU A 149 -14.00 -16.77 -0.83
C GLU A 149 -13.69 -17.73 -1.97
N THR A 150 -13.63 -17.24 -3.20
CA THR A 150 -13.26 -18.03 -4.39
C THR A 150 -12.30 -17.24 -5.26
N LEU A 151 -11.11 -17.77 -5.47
CA LEU A 151 -10.09 -17.20 -6.35
C LEU A 151 -9.96 -18.00 -7.66
N SER A 152 -10.63 -19.12 -7.78
CA SER A 152 -10.51 -20.03 -8.92
C SER A 152 -10.78 -19.32 -10.25
N GLY A 153 -9.84 -19.44 -11.18
CA GLY A 153 -9.94 -18.84 -12.51
C GLY A 153 -9.65 -17.33 -12.56
N SER A 154 -9.31 -16.71 -11.44
CA SER A 154 -8.99 -15.28 -11.40
C SER A 154 -7.48 -15.07 -11.50
N SER A 155 -7.08 -14.03 -12.25
CA SER A 155 -5.67 -13.58 -12.29
C SER A 155 -5.45 -12.36 -11.41
N ALA A 156 -6.51 -11.62 -11.10
CA ALA A 156 -6.51 -10.47 -10.21
C ALA A 156 -7.88 -10.35 -9.54
N VAL A 157 -7.91 -9.91 -8.29
CA VAL A 157 -9.16 -9.73 -7.53
C VAL A 157 -9.12 -8.42 -6.75
N ASN A 158 -10.28 -7.79 -6.63
CA ASN A 158 -10.43 -6.59 -5.83
C ASN A 158 -10.51 -6.99 -4.35
N LEU A 159 -9.71 -6.32 -3.50
CA LEU A 159 -9.61 -6.63 -2.06
C LEU A 159 -10.25 -5.59 -1.16
N ASN A 160 -10.71 -4.46 -1.70
CA ASN A 160 -11.35 -3.43 -0.88
C ASN A 160 -12.76 -3.06 -1.31
#